data_49bedbf5d4624699581fb81cce3eafa4
#
_entry.id   49bedbf5d4624699581fb81cce3eafa4
#
_cell.length_a   1.000
_cell.length_b   1.000
_cell.length_c   1.000
_cell.angle_alpha   90.00
_cell.angle_beta   90.00
_cell.angle_gamma   90.00
#
_symmetry.space_group_name_H-M   'P 1'
#
loop_
_entity.id
_entity.type
_entity.pdbx_description
1 polymer ?
#
loop_
_entity_poly.entity_id
_entity_poly.type
_entity_poly.pdbx_seq_one_letter_code
_entity_poly.pdbx_strand_id
1 'polypeptide(L)'
;MKIDRLLSKLPVDARDAIGLAAAAAEDSGGRIFLVGGCVRDLLLRADSYDLDFVVEGDGMKTARKLAVLLKGNVVHHHRFGTATVAHGGLKVDVATARTETYPVPASLPSVKPGTIEDDLYRRDFTINAMAASINDGDFGRLIDTFGGLSDLKAGKIRVLHKESFIDDPTRILRAVRFEQRYGFRIEPRTLSLLKKAAGAGMLHSVHPHRLRDELLLMLKEKSPCRQLRRLERTAGLDFLHPRVSLGREECSLFRRVPARDAWFSLRLPHRRRPDIWVVNLMILLDALTAAQTVEFCRRFGMRRGDEKRILAVKQLGAARLKRLHSARARPSEIYSILEPLSYESILFLSIKHGGGQFRKNIEDFLCFYNGMPIRINGGDIHQLGCGPGPLYQRIFSAVLEARLNGEVQSRQDELALARNLIRRYAAADREVKGAGRNEQER
;
A
#
# COMPACT_ATOMS: atom_id res chain seq x y z
N MET A 1 -13.20 -21.86 28.43
CA MET A 1 -13.72 -22.33 27.11
C MET A 1 -12.54 -22.88 26.31
N LYS A 2 -12.72 -23.94 25.54
CA LYS A 2 -11.71 -24.45 24.60
C LYS A 2 -12.09 -24.13 23.15
N ILE A 3 -11.11 -23.81 22.33
CA ILE A 3 -11.24 -23.51 20.88
C ILE A 3 -10.45 -24.52 20.01
N ASP A 4 -10.11 -25.66 20.57
CA ASP A 4 -9.40 -26.78 19.91
C ASP A 4 -10.07 -27.19 18.58
N ARG A 5 -11.41 -27.26 18.54
CA ARG A 5 -12.18 -27.53 17.31
C ARG A 5 -12.04 -26.43 16.23
N LEU A 6 -11.72 -25.19 16.61
CA LEU A 6 -11.47 -24.13 15.64
C LEU A 6 -10.03 -24.22 15.12
N LEU A 7 -9.07 -24.50 16.01
CA LEU A 7 -7.67 -24.71 15.64
C LEU A 7 -7.51 -25.90 14.67
N SER A 8 -8.28 -26.99 14.88
CA SER A 8 -8.23 -28.15 13.98
C SER A 8 -8.74 -27.89 12.56
N LYS A 9 -9.47 -26.80 12.33
CA LYS A 9 -9.97 -26.39 11.01
C LYS A 9 -9.01 -25.50 10.22
N LEU A 10 -7.91 -25.08 10.84
CA LEU A 10 -6.87 -24.31 10.13
C LEU A 10 -6.26 -25.15 8.99
N PRO A 11 -5.71 -24.50 7.96
CA PRO A 11 -4.91 -25.16 6.93
C PRO A 11 -3.81 -26.03 7.54
N VAL A 12 -3.42 -27.10 6.84
CA VAL A 12 -2.40 -28.05 7.33
C VAL A 12 -1.13 -27.33 7.74
N ASP A 13 -0.59 -26.47 6.87
CA ASP A 13 0.65 -25.71 7.13
C ASP A 13 0.57 -24.86 8.41
N ALA A 14 -0.60 -24.26 8.69
CA ALA A 14 -0.82 -23.48 9.90
C ALA A 14 -0.88 -24.36 11.15
N ARG A 15 -1.51 -25.53 11.07
CA ARG A 15 -1.57 -26.49 12.18
C ARG A 15 -0.20 -27.07 12.50
N ASP A 16 0.57 -27.42 11.47
CA ASP A 16 1.93 -27.91 11.61
C ASP A 16 2.83 -26.86 12.25
N ALA A 17 2.71 -25.61 11.81
CA ALA A 17 3.45 -24.49 12.43
C ALA A 17 3.07 -24.28 13.90
N ILE A 18 1.79 -24.43 14.28
CA ILE A 18 1.35 -24.37 15.68
C ILE A 18 1.99 -25.50 16.51
N GLY A 19 1.98 -26.72 16.02
CA GLY A 19 2.61 -27.86 16.70
C GLY A 19 4.12 -27.69 16.87
N LEU A 20 4.82 -27.22 15.81
CA LEU A 20 6.24 -26.97 15.86
C LEU A 20 6.60 -25.77 16.78
N ALA A 21 5.72 -24.75 16.83
CA ALA A 21 5.89 -23.61 17.73
C ALA A 21 5.73 -24.04 19.21
N ALA A 22 4.79 -24.91 19.51
CA ALA A 22 4.62 -25.49 20.85
C ALA A 22 5.87 -26.27 21.28
N ALA A 23 6.38 -27.18 20.44
CA ALA A 23 7.60 -27.95 20.70
C ALA A 23 8.84 -27.05 20.88
N ALA A 24 8.98 -25.99 20.05
CA ALA A 24 10.07 -25.04 20.17
C ALA A 24 10.03 -24.24 21.49
N ALA A 25 8.83 -23.90 21.97
CA ALA A 25 8.65 -23.17 23.22
C ALA A 25 8.94 -24.09 24.43
N GLU A 26 8.44 -25.30 24.45
CA GLU A 26 8.70 -26.31 25.49
C GLU A 26 10.21 -26.58 25.62
N ASP A 27 10.90 -26.87 24.51
CA ASP A 27 12.36 -27.05 24.49
C ASP A 27 13.13 -25.78 24.90
N SER A 28 12.51 -24.61 24.87
CA SER A 28 13.06 -23.35 25.35
C SER A 28 12.75 -23.08 26.83
N GLY A 29 11.90 -23.90 27.47
CA GLY A 29 11.43 -23.74 28.84
C GLY A 29 10.39 -22.63 29.00
N GLY A 30 9.66 -22.27 27.94
CA GLY A 30 8.62 -21.24 27.92
C GLY A 30 7.22 -21.78 27.65
N ARG A 31 6.19 -20.99 27.98
CA ARG A 31 4.81 -21.22 27.57
C ARG A 31 4.48 -20.37 26.35
N ILE A 32 3.70 -20.90 25.43
CA ILE A 32 3.39 -20.23 24.17
C ILE A 32 1.89 -20.13 23.94
N PHE A 33 1.48 -19.02 23.34
CA PHE A 33 0.08 -18.68 23.11
C PHE A 33 -0.10 -18.10 21.71
N LEU A 34 -1.16 -18.52 21.03
CA LEU A 34 -1.66 -17.83 19.84
C LEU A 34 -2.46 -16.61 20.30
N VAL A 35 -2.29 -15.44 19.67
CA VAL A 35 -2.80 -14.19 20.25
C VAL A 35 -3.44 -13.25 19.22
N GLY A 36 -4.21 -12.30 19.72
CA GLY A 36 -4.62 -11.08 19.02
C GLY A 36 -5.52 -11.32 17.81
N GLY A 37 -5.10 -10.80 16.67
CA GLY A 37 -5.85 -10.87 15.43
C GLY A 37 -6.20 -12.28 15.00
N CYS A 38 -5.28 -13.22 15.16
CA CYS A 38 -5.50 -14.62 14.81
C CYS A 38 -6.63 -15.25 15.64
N VAL A 39 -6.63 -15.06 16.97
CA VAL A 39 -7.68 -15.62 17.84
C VAL A 39 -9.04 -15.00 17.52
N ARG A 40 -9.09 -13.67 17.31
CA ARG A 40 -10.31 -12.97 16.88
C ARG A 40 -10.85 -13.54 15.56
N ASP A 41 -10.00 -13.67 14.56
CA ASP A 41 -10.39 -14.08 13.22
C ASP A 41 -10.81 -15.58 13.19
N LEU A 42 -10.19 -16.44 14.02
CA LEU A 42 -10.65 -17.80 14.29
C LEU A 42 -12.07 -17.82 14.87
N LEU A 43 -12.34 -16.97 15.85
CA LEU A 43 -13.67 -16.89 16.49
C LEU A 43 -14.72 -16.33 15.53
N LEU A 44 -14.34 -15.43 14.61
CA LEU A 44 -15.18 -14.90 13.54
C LEU A 44 -15.31 -15.86 12.33
N ARG A 45 -14.56 -16.97 12.31
CA ARG A 45 -14.49 -17.92 11.18
C ARG A 45 -14.07 -17.25 9.87
N ALA A 46 -13.07 -16.37 9.96
CA ALA A 46 -12.46 -15.75 8.78
C ALA A 46 -11.64 -16.79 7.98
N ASP A 47 -11.46 -16.54 6.68
CA ASP A 47 -10.75 -17.46 5.79
C ASP A 47 -9.23 -17.25 5.73
N SER A 48 -8.70 -16.23 6.39
CA SER A 48 -7.28 -15.89 6.40
C SER A 48 -6.80 -15.61 7.82
N TYR A 49 -5.64 -16.16 8.17
CA TYR A 49 -5.06 -16.09 9.51
C TYR A 49 -3.58 -15.74 9.42
N ASP A 50 -3.18 -14.66 10.11
CA ASP A 50 -1.78 -14.38 10.41
C ASP A 50 -1.45 -15.02 11.75
N LEU A 51 -0.45 -15.89 11.81
CA LEU A 51 -0.07 -16.58 13.05
C LEU A 51 0.84 -15.69 13.89
N ASP A 52 0.28 -15.16 14.98
CA ASP A 52 0.98 -14.36 15.97
C ASP A 52 1.12 -15.15 17.27
N PHE A 53 2.36 -15.43 17.70
CA PHE A 53 2.64 -16.12 18.95
C PHE A 53 3.24 -15.19 19.98
N VAL A 54 2.86 -15.38 21.23
CA VAL A 54 3.50 -14.78 22.40
C VAL A 54 4.02 -15.88 23.31
N VAL A 55 5.27 -15.70 23.77
CA VAL A 55 5.98 -16.65 24.63
C VAL A 55 6.22 -16.03 26.00
N GLU A 56 5.73 -16.65 27.06
CA GLU A 56 6.21 -16.42 28.42
C GLU A 56 7.57 -17.13 28.58
N GLY A 57 8.64 -16.35 28.53
CA GLY A 57 10.01 -16.84 28.45
C GLY A 57 10.81 -16.13 27.35
N ASP A 58 11.78 -16.80 26.75
CA ASP A 58 12.61 -16.25 25.68
C ASP A 58 12.01 -16.50 24.29
N GLY A 59 11.17 -15.57 23.83
CA GLY A 59 10.55 -15.62 22.51
C GLY A 59 11.58 -15.61 21.36
N MET A 60 12.73 -14.97 21.55
CA MET A 60 13.79 -14.93 20.53
C MET A 60 14.48 -16.29 20.37
N LYS A 61 14.69 -16.99 21.48
CA LYS A 61 15.21 -18.39 21.48
C LYS A 61 14.19 -19.32 20.83
N THR A 62 12.92 -19.19 21.22
CA THR A 62 11.82 -19.97 20.62
C THR A 62 11.72 -19.75 19.12
N ALA A 63 11.79 -18.50 18.64
CA ALA A 63 11.75 -18.19 17.20
C ALA A 63 12.90 -18.83 16.42
N ARG A 64 14.13 -18.84 16.98
CA ARG A 64 15.28 -19.51 16.35
C ARG A 64 15.07 -21.01 16.23
N LYS A 65 14.55 -21.66 17.28
CA LYS A 65 14.25 -23.10 17.25
C LYS A 65 13.13 -23.43 16.26
N LEU A 66 12.07 -22.62 16.27
CA LEU A 66 10.98 -22.75 15.30
C LEU A 66 11.48 -22.63 13.85
N ALA A 67 12.39 -21.69 13.58
CA ALA A 67 12.97 -21.55 12.25
C ALA A 67 13.75 -22.81 11.81
N VAL A 68 14.48 -23.44 12.73
CA VAL A 68 15.17 -24.71 12.45
C VAL A 68 14.17 -25.83 12.15
N LEU A 69 13.14 -25.96 12.96
CA LEU A 69 12.09 -27.01 12.78
C LEU A 69 11.30 -26.82 11.48
N LEU A 70 10.97 -25.59 11.12
CA LEU A 70 10.31 -25.22 9.86
C LEU A 70 11.26 -25.25 8.65
N LYS A 71 12.58 -25.41 8.84
CA LYS A 71 13.60 -25.21 7.78
C LYS A 71 13.45 -23.85 7.10
N GLY A 72 13.12 -22.82 7.89
CA GLY A 72 12.82 -21.47 7.47
C GLY A 72 13.89 -20.44 7.84
N ASN A 73 13.64 -19.20 7.44
CA ASN A 73 14.48 -18.04 7.79
C ASN A 73 13.87 -17.30 8.98
N VAL A 74 14.72 -16.72 9.84
CA VAL A 74 14.29 -15.88 10.96
C VAL A 74 14.86 -14.47 10.83
N VAL A 75 14.01 -13.46 11.03
CA VAL A 75 14.39 -12.05 11.11
C VAL A 75 14.07 -11.55 12.51
N HIS A 76 15.10 -11.04 13.20
CA HIS A 76 15.00 -10.56 14.56
C HIS A 76 14.75 -9.05 14.63
N HIS A 77 13.83 -8.63 15.49
CA HIS A 77 13.52 -7.23 15.81
C HIS A 77 13.84 -6.97 17.28
N HIS A 78 15.13 -6.84 17.60
CA HIS A 78 15.66 -6.80 18.97
C HIS A 78 15.00 -5.74 19.85
N ARG A 79 14.67 -4.57 19.31
CA ARG A 79 14.09 -3.45 20.09
C ARG A 79 12.83 -3.82 20.86
N PHE A 80 12.02 -4.74 20.32
CA PHE A 80 10.73 -5.11 20.91
C PHE A 80 10.65 -6.60 21.31
N GLY A 81 11.76 -7.34 21.27
CA GLY A 81 11.77 -8.76 21.58
C GLY A 81 10.86 -9.58 20.67
N THR A 82 10.80 -9.24 19.38
CA THR A 82 9.98 -9.94 18.38
C THR A 82 10.83 -10.51 17.26
N ALA A 83 10.39 -11.61 16.66
CA ALA A 83 11.01 -12.21 15.49
C ALA A 83 9.96 -12.69 14.51
N THR A 84 10.26 -12.63 13.21
CA THR A 84 9.44 -13.19 12.14
C THR A 84 10.14 -14.42 11.59
N VAL A 85 9.46 -15.56 11.56
CA VAL A 85 9.90 -16.81 10.92
C VAL A 85 9.14 -17.00 9.62
N ALA A 86 9.83 -17.30 8.52
CA ALA A 86 9.23 -17.49 7.20
C ALA A 86 9.71 -18.77 6.53
N HIS A 87 8.78 -19.56 5.99
CA HIS A 87 9.03 -20.79 5.22
C HIS A 87 7.90 -21.03 4.20
N GLY A 88 8.22 -21.32 2.95
CA GLY A 88 7.27 -21.79 1.93
C GLY A 88 6.02 -20.92 1.72
N GLY A 89 6.13 -19.59 1.94
CA GLY A 89 4.98 -18.67 1.90
C GLY A 89 4.27 -18.47 3.24
N LEU A 90 4.50 -19.33 4.23
CA LEU A 90 4.05 -19.15 5.61
C LEU A 90 4.91 -18.10 6.31
N LYS A 91 4.25 -17.19 7.04
CA LYS A 91 4.89 -16.20 7.89
C LYS A 91 4.29 -16.30 9.29
N VAL A 92 5.17 -16.36 10.28
CA VAL A 92 4.81 -16.51 11.70
C VAL A 92 5.56 -15.45 12.50
N ASP A 93 4.84 -14.66 13.28
CA ASP A 93 5.46 -13.68 14.17
C ASP A 93 5.50 -14.25 15.61
N VAL A 94 6.67 -14.16 16.25
CA VAL A 94 6.91 -14.64 17.63
C VAL A 94 7.39 -13.47 18.47
N ALA A 95 6.72 -13.21 19.58
CA ALA A 95 7.09 -12.16 20.53
C ALA A 95 7.28 -12.71 21.93
N THR A 96 8.17 -12.10 22.71
CA THR A 96 8.22 -12.30 24.17
C THR A 96 7.03 -11.58 24.80
N ALA A 97 6.32 -12.25 25.75
CA ALA A 97 5.30 -11.63 26.57
C ALA A 97 5.89 -10.45 27.36
N ARG A 98 5.19 -9.32 27.37
CA ARG A 98 5.76 -8.10 27.92
C ARG A 98 4.73 -7.14 28.50
N THR A 99 5.16 -6.36 29.50
CA THR A 99 4.52 -5.13 29.91
C THR A 99 5.00 -3.96 29.06
N GLU A 100 4.16 -2.96 28.89
CA GLU A 100 4.49 -1.68 28.23
C GLU A 100 4.18 -0.51 29.17
N THR A 101 5.11 0.43 29.27
CA THR A 101 4.94 1.69 29.98
C THR A 101 5.24 2.85 29.04
N TYR A 102 4.42 3.88 29.08
CA TYR A 102 4.53 5.06 28.21
C TYR A 102 5.00 6.25 29.05
N PRO A 103 6.32 6.54 29.06
CA PRO A 103 6.87 7.65 29.87
C PRO A 103 6.35 9.02 29.43
N VAL A 104 6.03 9.14 28.14
CA VAL A 104 5.45 10.34 27.53
C VAL A 104 4.29 9.94 26.63
N PRO A 105 3.15 10.67 26.62
CA PRO A 105 2.05 10.44 25.69
C PRO A 105 2.50 10.34 24.24
N ALA A 106 1.90 9.45 23.46
CA ALA A 106 2.18 9.19 22.05
C ALA A 106 3.61 8.69 21.73
N SER A 107 4.46 8.46 22.74
CA SER A 107 5.82 7.93 22.54
C SER A 107 5.83 6.44 22.22
N LEU A 108 7.00 5.90 21.90
CA LEU A 108 7.20 4.46 21.88
C LEU A 108 7.31 3.94 23.32
N PRO A 109 6.70 2.79 23.64
CA PRO A 109 6.72 2.25 24.98
C PRO A 109 8.13 1.77 25.39
N SER A 110 8.41 1.85 26.70
CA SER A 110 9.42 1.04 27.37
C SER A 110 8.83 -0.33 27.66
N VAL A 111 9.58 -1.39 27.36
CA VAL A 111 9.10 -2.77 27.46
C VAL A 111 9.91 -3.56 28.49
N LYS A 112 9.23 -4.43 29.26
CA LYS A 112 9.87 -5.41 30.16
C LYS A 112 9.16 -6.76 29.96
N PRO A 113 9.87 -7.90 30.13
CA PRO A 113 9.23 -9.21 30.13
C PRO A 113 8.05 -9.24 31.13
N GLY A 114 6.99 -9.96 30.75
CA GLY A 114 5.77 -10.07 31.53
C GLY A 114 5.05 -11.40 31.30
N THR A 115 3.88 -11.52 31.86
CA THR A 115 2.96 -12.65 31.68
C THR A 115 2.10 -12.48 30.42
N ILE A 116 1.35 -13.52 30.06
CA ILE A 116 0.36 -13.43 28.97
C ILE A 116 -0.74 -12.38 29.28
N GLU A 117 -1.16 -12.28 30.52
CA GLU A 117 -2.14 -11.28 30.96
C GLU A 117 -1.62 -9.85 30.78
N ASP A 118 -0.34 -9.61 31.10
CA ASP A 118 0.32 -8.31 30.86
C ASP A 118 0.35 -7.99 29.35
N ASP A 119 0.69 -8.98 28.52
CA ASP A 119 0.74 -8.80 27.07
C ASP A 119 -0.65 -8.52 26.50
N LEU A 120 -1.69 -9.15 27.02
CA LEU A 120 -3.06 -8.87 26.60
C LEU A 120 -3.53 -7.48 27.05
N TYR A 121 -3.15 -7.02 28.26
CA TYR A 121 -3.55 -5.72 28.81
C TYR A 121 -3.01 -4.52 28.02
N ARG A 122 -1.81 -4.62 27.45
CA ARG A 122 -1.19 -3.54 26.65
C ARG A 122 -1.80 -3.35 25.26
N ARG A 123 -2.67 -4.26 24.80
CA ARG A 123 -3.25 -4.25 23.45
C ARG A 123 -4.26 -3.12 23.27
N ASP A 124 -4.73 -2.96 22.04
CA ASP A 124 -5.60 -1.84 21.65
C ASP A 124 -7.06 -2.02 22.13
N PHE A 125 -7.65 -3.19 21.82
CA PHE A 125 -9.08 -3.45 22.08
C PHE A 125 -9.30 -4.84 22.68
N THR A 126 -10.38 -5.00 23.46
CA THR A 126 -10.75 -6.27 24.08
C THR A 126 -10.82 -7.42 23.09
N ILE A 127 -11.37 -7.19 21.88
CA ILE A 127 -11.48 -8.19 20.81
C ILE A 127 -10.12 -8.68 20.27
N ASN A 128 -9.04 -7.95 20.51
CA ASN A 128 -7.67 -8.30 20.17
C ASN A 128 -6.85 -8.72 21.39
N ALA A 129 -7.43 -8.65 22.59
CA ALA A 129 -6.82 -9.00 23.87
C ALA A 129 -7.27 -10.38 24.36
N MET A 130 -7.27 -11.35 23.46
CA MET A 130 -7.55 -12.75 23.72
C MET A 130 -6.36 -13.60 23.28
N ALA A 131 -6.12 -14.69 23.99
CA ALA A 131 -5.09 -15.68 23.66
C ALA A 131 -5.66 -17.11 23.68
N ALA A 132 -5.04 -17.99 22.94
CA ALA A 132 -5.28 -19.42 23.02
C ALA A 132 -3.97 -20.13 23.40
N SER A 133 -4.00 -20.92 24.47
CA SER A 133 -2.87 -21.79 24.81
C SER A 133 -2.68 -22.85 23.73
N ILE A 134 -1.42 -23.02 23.33
CA ILE A 134 -1.02 -24.13 22.43
C ILE A 134 -0.05 -25.10 23.11
N ASN A 135 0.06 -25.02 24.45
CA ASN A 135 0.86 -25.92 25.26
C ASN A 135 0.12 -27.25 25.51
N ASP A 136 0.83 -28.34 25.67
CA ASP A 136 0.24 -29.69 25.82
C ASP A 136 -0.83 -29.78 26.93
N GLY A 137 -0.56 -29.28 28.11
CA GLY A 137 -1.44 -29.45 29.27
C GLY A 137 -2.80 -28.73 29.15
N ASP A 138 -2.87 -27.65 28.35
CA ASP A 138 -4.06 -26.82 28.23
C ASP A 138 -4.34 -26.35 26.78
N PHE A 139 -3.97 -27.17 25.78
CA PHE A 139 -4.15 -26.90 24.37
C PHE A 139 -5.59 -26.47 24.04
N GLY A 140 -5.71 -25.37 23.31
CA GLY A 140 -6.99 -24.79 22.91
C GLY A 140 -7.71 -24.01 24.02
N ARG A 141 -7.15 -23.89 25.25
CA ARG A 141 -7.74 -23.07 26.32
C ARG A 141 -7.71 -21.59 25.92
N LEU A 142 -8.90 -20.97 25.85
CA LEU A 142 -9.05 -19.54 25.61
C LEU A 142 -8.78 -18.75 26.90
N ILE A 143 -7.88 -17.79 26.80
CA ILE A 143 -7.57 -16.79 27.84
C ILE A 143 -8.25 -15.48 27.40
N ASP A 144 -9.26 -15.05 28.14
CA ASP A 144 -10.09 -13.87 27.87
C ASP A 144 -10.37 -13.11 29.18
N THR A 145 -9.33 -12.53 29.75
CA THR A 145 -9.40 -11.79 31.03
C THR A 145 -10.21 -10.50 30.90
N PHE A 146 -10.28 -9.91 29.69
CA PHE A 146 -10.86 -8.60 29.45
C PHE A 146 -12.22 -8.62 28.76
N GLY A 147 -12.83 -9.79 28.59
CA GLY A 147 -14.18 -9.94 28.02
C GLY A 147 -14.25 -9.75 26.52
N GLY A 148 -13.15 -10.00 25.81
CA GLY A 148 -13.04 -9.85 24.36
C GLY A 148 -14.04 -10.70 23.58
N LEU A 149 -14.30 -11.93 24.03
CA LEU A 149 -15.30 -12.82 23.40
C LEU A 149 -16.72 -12.25 23.50
N SER A 150 -17.07 -11.67 24.65
CA SER A 150 -18.37 -11.01 24.83
C SER A 150 -18.52 -9.81 23.91
N ASP A 151 -17.51 -8.94 23.85
CA ASP A 151 -17.52 -7.77 22.97
C ASP A 151 -17.51 -8.18 21.49
N LEU A 152 -16.78 -9.25 21.13
CA LEU A 152 -16.76 -9.80 19.78
C LEU A 152 -18.16 -10.27 19.33
N LYS A 153 -18.87 -11.03 20.18
CA LYS A 153 -20.25 -11.49 19.94
C LYS A 153 -21.23 -10.33 19.86
N ALA A 154 -21.01 -9.28 20.68
CA ALA A 154 -21.86 -8.09 20.72
C ALA A 154 -21.51 -7.06 19.62
N GLY A 155 -20.48 -7.32 18.80
CA GLY A 155 -20.00 -6.39 17.76
C GLY A 155 -19.51 -5.06 18.34
N LYS A 156 -18.75 -5.09 19.44
CA LYS A 156 -18.27 -3.88 20.13
C LYS A 156 -16.75 -3.72 20.02
N ILE A 157 -16.30 -2.49 19.80
CA ILE A 157 -14.90 -2.07 19.91
C ILE A 157 -14.75 -1.35 21.25
N ARG A 158 -14.01 -1.93 22.19
CA ARG A 158 -13.80 -1.42 23.54
C ARG A 158 -12.30 -1.39 23.84
N VAL A 159 -11.80 -0.26 24.38
CA VAL A 159 -10.43 -0.16 24.89
C VAL A 159 -10.29 -0.87 26.24
N LEU A 160 -9.06 -1.27 26.58
CA LEU A 160 -8.74 -1.99 27.81
C LEU A 160 -8.66 -1.07 29.03
N HIS A 161 -8.21 0.17 28.84
CA HIS A 161 -8.07 1.16 29.91
C HIS A 161 -8.34 2.59 29.40
N LYS A 162 -8.53 3.52 30.34
CA LYS A 162 -8.93 4.90 30.05
C LYS A 162 -7.88 5.72 29.31
N GLU A 163 -6.59 5.44 29.49
CA GLU A 163 -5.47 6.16 28.89
C GLU A 163 -5.07 5.62 27.52
N SER A 164 -5.77 4.59 27.00
CA SER A 164 -5.41 3.84 25.79
C SER A 164 -5.14 4.74 24.57
N PHE A 165 -5.91 5.81 24.37
CA PHE A 165 -5.74 6.77 23.27
C PHE A 165 -4.71 7.88 23.56
N ILE A 166 -4.32 8.04 24.82
CA ILE A 166 -3.25 8.95 25.23
C ILE A 166 -1.90 8.25 25.06
N ASP A 167 -1.81 7.00 25.50
CA ASP A 167 -0.62 6.16 25.39
C ASP A 167 -0.26 5.92 23.91
N ASP A 168 -1.25 5.53 23.11
CA ASP A 168 -1.08 5.32 21.69
C ASP A 168 -2.25 5.91 20.86
N PRO A 169 -2.13 7.17 20.41
CA PRO A 169 -3.20 7.80 19.63
C PRO A 169 -3.44 7.17 18.26
N THR A 170 -2.54 6.31 17.73
CA THR A 170 -2.81 5.56 16.49
C THR A 170 -4.01 4.62 16.65
N ARG A 171 -4.34 4.23 17.89
CA ARG A 171 -5.53 3.43 18.22
C ARG A 171 -6.84 4.14 17.83
N ILE A 172 -6.83 5.47 17.65
CA ILE A 172 -7.97 6.23 17.11
C ILE A 172 -8.29 5.77 15.68
N LEU A 173 -7.29 5.71 14.83
CA LEU A 173 -7.45 5.25 13.44
C LEU A 173 -7.83 3.77 13.41
N ARG A 174 -7.20 2.96 14.26
CA ARG A 174 -7.48 1.52 14.42
C ARG A 174 -8.91 1.26 14.87
N ALA A 175 -9.43 2.04 15.85
CA ALA A 175 -10.81 1.93 16.32
C ALA A 175 -11.80 2.12 15.17
N VAL A 176 -11.62 3.19 14.41
CA VAL A 176 -12.46 3.48 13.22
C VAL A 176 -12.30 2.40 12.15
N ARG A 177 -11.08 1.93 11.90
CA ARG A 177 -10.82 0.88 10.92
C ARG A 177 -11.51 -0.42 11.29
N PHE A 178 -11.39 -0.89 12.53
CA PHE A 178 -12.06 -2.11 12.99
C PHE A 178 -13.59 -1.96 13.04
N GLU A 179 -14.10 -0.80 13.53
CA GLU A 179 -15.54 -0.51 13.49
C GLU A 179 -16.12 -0.71 12.09
N GLN A 180 -15.45 -0.16 11.07
CA GLN A 180 -15.95 -0.20 9.70
C GLN A 180 -15.65 -1.52 8.99
N ARG A 181 -14.51 -2.16 9.28
CA ARG A 181 -14.11 -3.44 8.69
C ARG A 181 -15.04 -4.58 9.08
N TYR A 182 -15.37 -4.65 10.38
CA TYR A 182 -16.22 -5.73 10.92
C TYR A 182 -17.71 -5.37 11.01
N GLY A 183 -18.09 -4.13 10.73
CA GLY A 183 -19.45 -3.64 10.93
C GLY A 183 -19.82 -3.54 12.40
N PHE A 184 -18.84 -3.39 13.28
CA PHE A 184 -19.01 -3.25 14.72
C PHE A 184 -19.34 -1.81 15.11
N ARG A 185 -19.54 -1.57 16.42
CA ARG A 185 -19.75 -0.22 16.98
C ARG A 185 -18.73 0.06 18.06
N ILE A 186 -18.12 1.25 18.01
CA ILE A 186 -17.29 1.72 19.12
C ILE A 186 -18.19 1.91 20.34
N GLU A 187 -17.82 1.27 21.45
CA GLU A 187 -18.56 1.35 22.71
C GLU A 187 -18.64 2.84 23.20
N PRO A 188 -19.76 3.30 23.77
CA PRO A 188 -19.98 4.73 24.07
C PRO A 188 -18.89 5.39 24.92
N ARG A 189 -18.40 4.72 25.98
CA ARG A 189 -17.31 5.22 26.81
C ARG A 189 -16.00 5.29 26.02
N THR A 190 -15.70 4.27 25.24
CA THR A 190 -14.54 4.24 24.33
C THR A 190 -14.59 5.36 23.31
N LEU A 191 -15.77 5.62 22.71
CA LEU A 191 -15.96 6.73 21.78
C LEU A 191 -15.76 8.10 22.45
N SER A 192 -16.21 8.25 23.70
CA SER A 192 -15.99 9.48 24.50
C SER A 192 -14.49 9.71 24.73
N LEU A 193 -13.74 8.68 25.14
CA LEU A 193 -12.29 8.74 25.33
C LEU A 193 -11.56 9.08 24.04
N LEU A 194 -11.97 8.46 22.91
CA LEU A 194 -11.44 8.75 21.59
C LEU A 194 -11.61 10.23 21.22
N LYS A 195 -12.84 10.75 21.34
CA LYS A 195 -13.14 12.15 21.02
C LYS A 195 -12.36 13.11 21.92
N LYS A 196 -12.21 12.79 23.21
CA LYS A 196 -11.41 13.58 24.15
C LYS A 196 -9.94 13.63 23.74
N ALA A 197 -9.33 12.49 23.40
CA ALA A 197 -7.95 12.43 22.94
C ALA A 197 -7.75 13.17 21.61
N ALA A 198 -8.66 12.99 20.64
CA ALA A 198 -8.63 13.72 19.39
C ALA A 198 -8.76 15.25 19.59
N GLY A 199 -9.72 15.71 20.41
CA GLY A 199 -9.90 17.12 20.74
C GLY A 199 -8.72 17.73 21.52
N ALA A 200 -7.95 16.92 22.24
CA ALA A 200 -6.70 17.33 22.88
C ALA A 200 -5.50 17.37 21.91
N GLY A 201 -5.71 17.13 20.61
CA GLY A 201 -4.66 17.18 19.59
C GLY A 201 -3.68 16.00 19.63
N MET A 202 -4.00 14.89 20.27
CA MET A 202 -3.09 13.76 20.48
C MET A 202 -2.57 13.17 19.15
N LEU A 203 -3.35 13.24 18.05
CA LEU A 203 -2.89 12.79 16.74
C LEU A 203 -1.72 13.63 16.18
N HIS A 204 -1.60 14.89 16.55
CA HIS A 204 -0.47 15.74 16.15
C HIS A 204 0.84 15.41 16.91
N SER A 205 0.73 14.76 18.07
CA SER A 205 1.87 14.33 18.89
C SER A 205 2.48 13.00 18.42
N VAL A 206 1.78 12.25 17.56
CA VAL A 206 2.27 10.96 17.06
C VAL A 206 3.29 11.16 15.95
N HIS A 207 4.35 10.35 15.97
CA HIS A 207 5.32 10.33 14.88
C HIS A 207 4.62 10.02 13.53
N PRO A 208 4.78 10.86 12.50
CA PRO A 208 3.98 10.78 11.27
C PRO A 208 4.02 9.42 10.55
N HIS A 209 5.14 8.67 10.65
CA HIS A 209 5.25 7.34 10.04
C HIS A 209 4.24 6.35 10.63
N ARG A 210 3.93 6.43 11.94
CA ARG A 210 2.94 5.54 12.58
C ARG A 210 1.52 5.85 12.09
N LEU A 211 1.20 7.14 11.93
CA LEU A 211 -0.07 7.58 11.35
C LEU A 211 -0.19 7.16 9.88
N ARG A 212 0.89 7.31 9.11
CA ARG A 212 0.94 6.83 7.72
C ARG A 212 0.58 5.35 7.63
N ASP A 213 1.20 4.52 8.45
CA ASP A 213 1.02 3.07 8.36
C ASP A 213 -0.44 2.67 8.60
N GLU A 214 -1.12 3.26 9.59
CA GLU A 214 -2.55 3.04 9.81
C GLU A 214 -3.42 3.65 8.70
N LEU A 215 -3.08 4.85 8.19
CA LEU A 215 -3.77 5.46 7.05
C LEU A 215 -3.70 4.57 5.81
N LEU A 216 -2.52 4.02 5.50
CA LEU A 216 -2.37 3.11 4.36
C LEU A 216 -3.19 1.82 4.53
N LEU A 217 -3.31 1.29 5.75
CA LEU A 217 -4.20 0.17 6.02
C LEU A 217 -5.67 0.54 5.76
N MET A 218 -6.11 1.74 6.17
CA MET A 218 -7.47 2.23 5.88
C MET A 218 -7.71 2.40 4.37
N LEU A 219 -6.72 2.91 3.62
CA LEU A 219 -6.80 3.09 2.17
C LEU A 219 -6.80 1.77 1.39
N LYS A 220 -6.33 0.68 1.98
CA LYS A 220 -6.37 -0.68 1.40
C LYS A 220 -7.68 -1.41 1.65
N GLU A 221 -8.54 -0.92 2.53
CA GLU A 221 -9.82 -1.56 2.83
C GLU A 221 -10.82 -1.46 1.66
N LYS A 222 -11.85 -2.32 1.67
CA LYS A 222 -12.87 -2.35 0.61
C LYS A 222 -13.64 -1.03 0.43
N SER A 223 -13.78 -0.23 1.49
CA SER A 223 -14.56 1.01 1.49
C SER A 223 -13.81 2.14 2.21
N PRO A 224 -12.67 2.63 1.68
CA PRO A 224 -11.84 3.63 2.34
C PRO A 224 -12.58 4.95 2.62
N CYS A 225 -13.44 5.41 1.69
CA CYS A 225 -14.24 6.62 1.91
C CYS A 225 -15.13 6.53 3.15
N ARG A 226 -15.74 5.37 3.42
CA ARG A 226 -16.59 5.17 4.60
C ARG A 226 -15.78 5.27 5.89
N GLN A 227 -14.58 4.70 5.91
CA GLN A 227 -13.66 4.75 7.05
C GLN A 227 -13.15 6.17 7.28
N LEU A 228 -12.66 6.83 6.23
CA LEU A 228 -12.14 8.20 6.30
C LEU A 228 -13.22 9.21 6.74
N ARG A 229 -14.46 9.08 6.22
CA ARG A 229 -15.60 9.91 6.69
C ARG A 229 -15.94 9.67 8.16
N ARG A 230 -15.83 8.43 8.61
CA ARG A 230 -16.04 8.11 10.03
C ARG A 230 -14.94 8.72 10.90
N LEU A 231 -13.68 8.64 10.43
CA LEU A 231 -12.54 9.28 11.11
C LEU A 231 -12.70 10.80 11.17
N GLU A 232 -13.04 11.44 10.05
CA GLU A 232 -13.29 12.88 9.97
C GLU A 232 -14.34 13.35 10.98
N ARG A 233 -15.45 12.63 11.11
CA ARG A 233 -16.52 12.95 12.07
C ARG A 233 -16.15 12.72 13.54
N THR A 234 -15.18 11.86 13.81
CA THR A 234 -14.81 11.47 15.19
C THR A 234 -13.55 12.16 15.69
N ALA A 235 -12.60 12.44 14.80
CA ALA A 235 -11.27 12.91 15.17
C ALA A 235 -10.74 14.04 14.28
N GLY A 236 -11.43 14.39 13.18
CA GLY A 236 -10.91 15.30 12.17
C GLY A 236 -9.89 14.63 11.23
N LEU A 237 -9.44 15.38 10.21
CA LEU A 237 -8.38 14.97 9.28
C LEU A 237 -7.24 16.01 9.20
N ASP A 238 -7.33 17.07 9.99
CA ASP A 238 -6.36 18.18 10.05
C ASP A 238 -4.96 17.73 10.46
N PHE A 239 -4.85 16.65 11.23
CA PHE A 239 -3.57 16.01 11.56
C PHE A 239 -2.81 15.50 10.31
N LEU A 240 -3.53 15.23 9.21
CA LEU A 240 -2.91 14.91 7.91
C LEU A 240 -2.46 16.20 7.23
N HIS A 241 -3.40 17.11 7.00
CA HIS A 241 -3.16 18.44 6.46
C HIS A 241 -4.46 19.27 6.58
N PRO A 242 -4.42 20.59 6.90
CA PRO A 242 -5.63 21.41 7.09
C PRO A 242 -6.57 21.49 5.87
N ARG A 243 -6.06 21.24 4.67
CA ARG A 243 -6.85 21.22 3.42
C ARG A 243 -7.44 19.84 3.07
N VAL A 244 -7.12 18.80 3.84
CA VAL A 244 -7.66 17.46 3.60
C VAL A 244 -9.03 17.37 4.26
N SER A 245 -10.04 17.14 3.45
CA SER A 245 -11.43 16.93 3.88
C SER A 245 -12.14 15.98 2.91
N LEU A 246 -13.30 15.46 3.29
CA LEU A 246 -14.09 14.53 2.49
C LEU A 246 -15.47 15.10 2.15
N GLY A 247 -15.50 15.87 1.10
CA GLY A 247 -16.75 16.37 0.51
C GLY A 247 -17.51 15.33 -0.32
N ARG A 248 -18.52 15.80 -1.02
CA ARG A 248 -19.31 14.99 -1.94
C ARG A 248 -18.49 14.54 -3.15
N GLU A 249 -17.57 15.39 -3.60
CA GLU A 249 -16.73 15.14 -4.77
C GLU A 249 -15.77 14.00 -4.50
N GLU A 250 -14.94 14.09 -3.43
CA GLU A 250 -13.98 13.04 -3.06
C GLU A 250 -14.67 11.69 -2.85
N CYS A 251 -15.82 11.70 -2.16
CA CYS A 251 -16.61 10.49 -1.97
C CYS A 251 -17.18 9.93 -3.29
N SER A 252 -17.45 10.76 -4.26
CA SER A 252 -17.86 10.32 -5.61
C SER A 252 -16.69 9.66 -6.34
N LEU A 253 -15.47 10.23 -6.23
CA LEU A 253 -14.26 9.65 -6.81
C LEU A 253 -13.96 8.26 -6.19
N PHE A 254 -13.97 8.15 -4.87
CA PHE A 254 -13.77 6.85 -4.18
C PHE A 254 -14.76 5.76 -4.65
N ARG A 255 -16.02 6.10 -4.89
CA ARG A 255 -17.03 5.14 -5.39
C ARG A 255 -16.74 4.62 -6.79
N ARG A 256 -16.00 5.37 -7.62
CA ARG A 256 -15.63 4.96 -8.99
C ARG A 256 -14.42 4.03 -9.02
N VAL A 257 -13.60 4.01 -7.96
CA VAL A 257 -12.35 3.22 -7.91
C VAL A 257 -12.58 1.73 -8.18
N PRO A 258 -13.52 1.02 -7.50
CA PRO A 258 -13.69 -0.42 -7.70
C PRO A 258 -14.06 -0.79 -9.15
N ALA A 259 -14.90 0.00 -9.79
CA ALA A 259 -15.30 -0.25 -11.17
C ALA A 259 -14.14 -0.07 -12.16
N ARG A 260 -13.25 0.91 -11.91
CA ARG A 260 -12.06 1.15 -12.76
C ARG A 260 -10.97 0.11 -12.52
N ASP A 261 -10.78 -0.34 -11.28
CA ASP A 261 -9.87 -1.45 -10.95
C ASP A 261 -10.33 -2.76 -11.59
N ALA A 262 -11.64 -3.08 -11.52
CA ALA A 262 -12.23 -4.24 -12.17
C ALA A 262 -12.06 -4.18 -13.70
N TRP A 263 -12.30 -3.02 -14.31
CA TRP A 263 -12.10 -2.80 -15.73
C TRP A 263 -10.63 -3.05 -16.13
N PHE A 264 -9.68 -2.46 -15.41
CA PHE A 264 -8.25 -2.64 -15.65
C PHE A 264 -7.84 -4.11 -15.55
N SER A 265 -8.29 -4.78 -14.52
CA SER A 265 -8.00 -6.18 -14.26
C SER A 265 -8.52 -7.12 -15.35
N LEU A 266 -9.71 -6.82 -15.87
CA LEU A 266 -10.38 -7.63 -16.88
C LEU A 266 -9.78 -7.41 -18.28
N ARG A 267 -9.47 -6.16 -18.62
CA ARG A 267 -8.98 -5.77 -19.95
C ARG A 267 -7.47 -5.97 -20.11
N LEU A 268 -6.72 -5.92 -19.01
CA LEU A 268 -5.25 -5.94 -19.01
C LEU A 268 -4.69 -6.98 -18.03
N PRO A 269 -5.11 -8.26 -18.16
CA PRO A 269 -4.73 -9.31 -17.19
C PRO A 269 -3.22 -9.58 -17.14
N HIS A 270 -2.49 -9.27 -18.22
CA HIS A 270 -1.03 -9.47 -18.32
C HIS A 270 -0.20 -8.28 -17.82
N ARG A 271 -0.85 -7.18 -17.43
CA ARG A 271 -0.16 -6.00 -16.90
C ARG A 271 -0.02 -6.10 -15.38
N ARG A 272 1.00 -5.40 -14.85
CA ARG A 272 1.14 -5.25 -13.39
C ARG A 272 -0.13 -4.67 -12.79
N ARG A 273 -0.63 -5.26 -11.71
CA ARG A 273 -1.77 -4.74 -10.97
C ARG A 273 -1.44 -3.38 -10.35
N PRO A 274 -2.31 -2.38 -10.48
CA PRO A 274 -2.12 -1.10 -9.81
C PRO A 274 -2.24 -1.24 -8.29
N ASP A 275 -1.46 -0.45 -7.56
CA ASP A 275 -1.61 -0.29 -6.12
C ASP A 275 -2.80 0.63 -5.81
N ILE A 276 -3.98 0.07 -5.62
CA ILE A 276 -5.23 0.84 -5.47
C ILE A 276 -5.21 1.81 -4.28
N TRP A 277 -4.46 1.49 -3.23
CA TRP A 277 -4.27 2.40 -2.11
C TRP A 277 -3.58 3.72 -2.53
N VAL A 278 -2.72 3.71 -3.55
CA VAL A 278 -2.09 4.93 -4.10
C VAL A 278 -3.14 5.78 -4.81
N VAL A 279 -4.04 5.16 -5.58
CA VAL A 279 -5.17 5.86 -6.22
C VAL A 279 -6.05 6.50 -5.15
N ASN A 280 -6.37 5.77 -4.09
CA ASN A 280 -7.15 6.27 -2.96
C ASN A 280 -6.44 7.43 -2.24
N LEU A 281 -5.11 7.35 -2.08
CA LEU A 281 -4.32 8.44 -1.50
C LEU A 281 -4.31 9.68 -2.41
N MET A 282 -4.20 9.51 -3.74
CA MET A 282 -4.30 10.62 -4.70
C MET A 282 -5.65 11.34 -4.59
N ILE A 283 -6.75 10.60 -4.40
CA ILE A 283 -8.08 11.19 -4.18
C ILE A 283 -8.09 11.99 -2.86
N LEU A 284 -7.57 11.43 -1.79
CA LEU A 284 -7.53 12.10 -0.48
C LEU A 284 -6.70 13.39 -0.51
N LEU A 285 -5.60 13.40 -1.28
CA LEU A 285 -4.69 14.54 -1.40
C LEU A 285 -5.01 15.44 -2.60
N ASP A 286 -6.15 15.26 -3.26
CA ASP A 286 -6.47 15.98 -4.51
C ASP A 286 -6.53 17.50 -4.33
N ALA A 287 -7.05 17.98 -3.21
CA ALA A 287 -7.11 19.40 -2.87
C ALA A 287 -5.75 20.06 -2.59
N LEU A 288 -4.67 19.28 -2.40
CA LEU A 288 -3.33 19.81 -2.15
C LEU A 288 -2.65 20.26 -3.45
N THR A 289 -1.87 21.33 -3.38
CA THR A 289 -0.94 21.73 -4.45
C THR A 289 0.21 20.72 -4.57
N ALA A 290 1.00 20.80 -5.66
CA ALA A 290 2.20 19.98 -5.81
C ALA A 290 3.18 20.18 -4.65
N ALA A 291 3.44 21.43 -4.25
CA ALA A 291 4.33 21.75 -3.13
C ALA A 291 3.83 21.18 -1.80
N GLN A 292 2.54 21.33 -1.49
CA GLN A 292 1.93 20.74 -0.30
C GLN A 292 1.95 19.20 -0.32
N THR A 293 1.82 18.60 -1.50
CA THR A 293 1.91 17.14 -1.66
C THR A 293 3.34 16.65 -1.40
N VAL A 294 4.37 17.36 -1.85
CA VAL A 294 5.78 17.06 -1.52
C VAL A 294 6.01 17.15 -0.02
N GLU A 295 5.52 18.23 0.63
CA GLU A 295 5.62 18.39 2.07
C GLU A 295 4.93 17.27 2.85
N PHE A 296 3.71 16.87 2.43
CA PHE A 296 3.01 15.71 2.97
C PHE A 296 3.84 14.43 2.83
N CYS A 297 4.35 14.14 1.63
CA CYS A 297 5.15 12.94 1.38
C CYS A 297 6.41 12.91 2.25
N ARG A 298 7.11 14.04 2.38
CA ARG A 298 8.29 14.17 3.24
C ARG A 298 7.94 13.98 4.71
N ARG A 299 6.91 14.66 5.22
CA ARG A 299 6.47 14.58 6.62
C ARG A 299 6.08 13.16 7.01
N PHE A 300 5.34 12.48 6.17
CA PHE A 300 4.87 11.11 6.42
C PHE A 300 5.87 10.03 5.97
N GLY A 301 7.05 10.40 5.46
CA GLY A 301 8.08 9.46 5.03
C GLY A 301 7.59 8.49 3.96
N MET A 302 6.90 9.01 2.94
CA MET A 302 6.48 8.22 1.78
C MET A 302 7.71 7.76 0.98
N ARG A 303 7.64 6.57 0.39
CA ARG A 303 8.70 6.07 -0.47
C ARG A 303 8.82 6.96 -1.72
N ARG A 304 10.05 7.22 -2.19
CA ARG A 304 10.29 8.03 -3.40
C ARG A 304 9.49 7.58 -4.62
N GLY A 305 9.31 6.26 -4.80
CA GLY A 305 8.49 5.72 -5.89
C GLY A 305 7.02 6.10 -5.78
N ASP A 306 6.46 6.11 -4.57
CA ASP A 306 5.07 6.48 -4.31
C ASP A 306 4.87 7.98 -4.49
N GLU A 307 5.78 8.80 -3.96
CA GLU A 307 5.81 10.24 -4.15
C GLU A 307 5.83 10.61 -5.63
N LYS A 308 6.72 9.99 -6.42
CA LYS A 308 6.81 10.22 -7.87
C LYS A 308 5.47 9.93 -8.56
N ARG A 309 4.82 8.81 -8.23
CA ARG A 309 3.51 8.43 -8.79
C ARG A 309 2.43 9.47 -8.48
N ILE A 310 2.38 9.97 -7.22
CA ILE A 310 1.38 10.95 -6.78
C ILE A 310 1.62 12.31 -7.43
N LEU A 311 2.88 12.78 -7.47
CA LEU A 311 3.23 14.08 -8.02
C LEU A 311 3.10 14.16 -9.54
N ALA A 312 3.30 13.08 -10.27
CA ALA A 312 3.22 13.05 -11.73
C ALA A 312 1.88 13.61 -12.25
N VAL A 313 0.77 13.34 -11.54
CA VAL A 313 -0.54 13.88 -11.89
C VAL A 313 -0.63 15.38 -11.63
N LYS A 314 -0.09 15.85 -10.51
CA LYS A 314 -0.09 17.28 -10.14
C LYS A 314 0.76 18.13 -11.11
N GLN A 315 1.75 17.51 -11.73
CA GLN A 315 2.71 18.15 -12.66
C GLN A 315 2.27 18.08 -14.12
N LEU A 316 1.15 17.39 -14.43
CA LEU A 316 0.73 17.15 -15.82
C LEU A 316 0.41 18.44 -16.59
N GLY A 317 -0.05 19.48 -15.91
CA GLY A 317 -0.38 20.77 -16.49
C GLY A 317 -1.68 20.79 -17.29
N ALA A 318 -2.32 21.98 -17.34
CA ALA A 318 -3.64 22.15 -17.94
C ALA A 318 -3.65 21.88 -19.46
N ALA A 319 -2.59 22.20 -20.18
CA ALA A 319 -2.50 22.02 -21.63
C ALA A 319 -2.54 20.53 -22.02
N ARG A 320 -1.79 19.67 -21.30
CA ARG A 320 -1.78 18.22 -21.51
C ARG A 320 -3.14 17.60 -21.15
N LEU A 321 -3.75 18.04 -20.05
CA LEU A 321 -5.09 17.59 -19.67
C LEU A 321 -6.13 17.98 -20.75
N LYS A 322 -6.09 19.23 -21.25
CA LYS A 322 -6.96 19.67 -22.35
C LYS A 322 -6.76 18.83 -23.61
N ARG A 323 -5.50 18.42 -23.90
CA ARG A 323 -5.23 17.56 -25.07
C ARG A 323 -5.86 16.18 -24.91
N LEU A 324 -5.85 15.60 -23.71
CA LEU A 324 -6.53 14.33 -23.43
C LEU A 324 -8.06 14.41 -23.52
N HIS A 325 -8.67 15.58 -23.42
CA HIS A 325 -10.10 15.79 -23.66
C HIS A 325 -10.45 15.91 -25.15
N SER A 326 -9.48 16.11 -26.03
CA SER A 326 -9.71 16.39 -27.45
C SER A 326 -9.94 15.13 -28.27
N ALA A 327 -11.00 15.10 -29.06
CA ALA A 327 -11.23 14.07 -30.07
C ALA A 327 -10.21 14.14 -31.24
N ARG A 328 -9.51 15.28 -31.38
CA ARG A 328 -8.48 15.50 -32.41
C ARG A 328 -7.07 15.21 -31.89
N ALA A 329 -6.91 14.67 -30.68
CA ALA A 329 -5.60 14.25 -30.18
C ALA A 329 -5.08 13.07 -31.00
N ARG A 330 -3.87 13.19 -31.52
CA ARG A 330 -3.22 12.08 -32.22
C ARG A 330 -2.82 10.98 -31.22
N PRO A 331 -2.79 9.71 -31.64
CA PRO A 331 -2.31 8.62 -30.80
C PRO A 331 -0.93 8.85 -30.18
N SER A 332 0.01 9.41 -30.95
CA SER A 332 1.35 9.76 -30.49
C SER A 332 1.36 10.83 -29.38
N GLU A 333 0.47 11.82 -29.47
CA GLU A 333 0.35 12.85 -28.43
C GLU A 333 -0.24 12.27 -27.14
N ILE A 334 -1.26 11.40 -27.24
CA ILE A 334 -1.83 10.67 -26.11
C ILE A 334 -0.75 9.81 -25.46
N TYR A 335 0.03 9.09 -26.27
CA TYR A 335 1.14 8.27 -25.82
C TYR A 335 2.17 9.10 -25.05
N SER A 336 2.65 10.19 -25.63
CA SER A 336 3.67 11.06 -25.01
C SER A 336 3.26 11.65 -23.67
N ILE A 337 1.95 11.86 -23.47
CA ILE A 337 1.39 12.39 -22.21
C ILE A 337 1.28 11.28 -21.15
N LEU A 338 0.86 10.08 -21.54
CA LEU A 338 0.47 9.02 -20.61
C LEU A 338 1.60 8.02 -20.32
N GLU A 339 2.53 7.82 -21.27
CA GLU A 339 3.63 6.84 -21.12
C GLU A 339 4.50 7.07 -19.88
N PRO A 340 4.88 8.32 -19.53
CA PRO A 340 5.66 8.58 -18.32
C PRO A 340 4.91 8.33 -17.01
N LEU A 341 3.59 8.13 -17.06
CA LEU A 341 2.74 7.98 -15.89
C LEU A 341 2.65 6.52 -15.46
N SER A 342 2.51 6.30 -14.16
CA SER A 342 2.18 4.98 -13.62
C SER A 342 0.71 4.63 -13.89
N TYR A 343 0.37 3.34 -13.83
CA TYR A 343 -1.02 2.89 -13.97
C TYR A 343 -1.92 3.50 -12.89
N GLU A 344 -1.41 3.71 -11.67
CA GLU A 344 -2.13 4.39 -10.60
C GLU A 344 -2.49 5.82 -10.97
N SER A 345 -1.52 6.57 -11.53
CA SER A 345 -1.72 7.94 -11.99
C SER A 345 -2.75 8.01 -13.14
N ILE A 346 -2.67 7.08 -14.08
CA ILE A 346 -3.60 6.98 -15.23
C ILE A 346 -5.00 6.62 -14.74
N LEU A 347 -5.14 5.67 -13.81
CA LEU A 347 -6.42 5.31 -13.22
C LEU A 347 -7.05 6.48 -12.46
N PHE A 348 -6.25 7.19 -11.66
CA PHE A 348 -6.75 8.38 -10.96
C PHE A 348 -7.27 9.44 -11.95
N LEU A 349 -6.52 9.75 -13.02
CA LEU A 349 -6.97 10.67 -14.07
C LEU A 349 -8.29 10.20 -14.71
N SER A 350 -8.40 8.91 -15.02
CA SER A 350 -9.60 8.29 -15.56
C SER A 350 -10.81 8.40 -14.61
N ILE A 351 -10.58 8.32 -13.29
CA ILE A 351 -11.60 8.46 -12.26
C ILE A 351 -12.03 9.93 -12.13
N LYS A 352 -11.07 10.84 -12.09
CA LYS A 352 -11.28 12.27 -11.87
C LYS A 352 -11.95 12.94 -13.08
N HIS A 353 -11.43 12.70 -14.27
CA HIS A 353 -11.89 13.34 -15.52
C HIS A 353 -12.75 12.42 -16.39
N GLY A 354 -13.10 11.23 -15.89
CA GLY A 354 -13.59 10.07 -16.62
C GLY A 354 -14.97 10.22 -17.25
N GLY A 355 -15.08 11.01 -18.31
CA GLY A 355 -16.25 11.08 -19.20
C GLY A 355 -15.84 11.19 -20.67
N GLY A 356 -16.72 10.77 -21.59
CA GLY A 356 -16.59 11.00 -23.02
C GLY A 356 -15.22 10.65 -23.62
N GLN A 357 -14.66 11.58 -24.37
CA GLN A 357 -13.42 11.40 -25.11
C GLN A 357 -12.17 11.19 -24.21
N PHE A 358 -12.13 11.82 -23.04
CA PHE A 358 -11.01 11.65 -22.11
C PHE A 358 -10.82 10.18 -21.71
N ARG A 359 -11.94 9.54 -21.33
CA ARG A 359 -11.93 8.12 -20.98
C ARG A 359 -11.49 7.26 -22.16
N LYS A 360 -12.03 7.52 -23.34
CA LYS A 360 -11.68 6.80 -24.56
C LYS A 360 -10.18 6.89 -24.84
N ASN A 361 -9.58 8.08 -24.80
CA ASN A 361 -8.16 8.28 -25.03
C ASN A 361 -7.26 7.52 -24.03
N ILE A 362 -7.69 7.45 -22.74
CA ILE A 362 -6.97 6.63 -21.73
C ILE A 362 -7.12 5.13 -22.03
N GLU A 363 -8.31 4.67 -22.39
CA GLU A 363 -8.57 3.26 -22.69
C GLU A 363 -7.82 2.83 -23.97
N ASP A 364 -7.82 3.67 -25.00
CA ASP A 364 -7.06 3.44 -26.24
C ASP A 364 -5.55 3.37 -25.94
N PHE A 365 -5.03 4.27 -25.09
CA PHE A 365 -3.63 4.19 -24.66
C PHE A 365 -3.32 2.87 -23.95
N LEU A 366 -4.10 2.50 -22.96
CA LEU A 366 -3.85 1.31 -22.15
C LEU A 366 -3.99 0.01 -22.94
N CYS A 367 -4.95 -0.05 -23.89
CA CYS A 367 -5.24 -1.26 -24.66
C CYS A 367 -4.38 -1.40 -25.93
N PHE A 368 -4.04 -0.29 -26.58
CA PHE A 368 -3.43 -0.33 -27.92
C PHE A 368 -2.08 0.33 -28.03
N TYR A 369 -1.85 1.48 -27.34
CA TYR A 369 -0.62 2.27 -27.53
C TYR A 369 0.47 1.90 -26.54
N ASN A 370 0.12 1.60 -25.30
CA ASN A 370 1.08 1.28 -24.25
C ASN A 370 1.83 -0.01 -24.56
N GLY A 371 3.16 0.13 -24.76
CA GLY A 371 4.03 -0.98 -25.14
C GLY A 371 3.91 -1.42 -26.60
N MET A 372 3.42 -0.54 -27.48
CA MET A 372 3.42 -0.80 -28.92
C MET A 372 4.85 -1.05 -29.41
N PRO A 373 5.16 -2.23 -29.99
CA PRO A 373 6.51 -2.52 -30.45
C PRO A 373 6.77 -1.87 -31.82
N ILE A 374 7.96 -1.37 -32.02
CA ILE A 374 8.52 -1.12 -33.38
C ILE A 374 9.15 -2.41 -33.89
N ARG A 375 9.20 -2.60 -35.19
CA ARG A 375 9.69 -3.83 -35.86
C ARG A 375 11.14 -3.74 -36.30
N ILE A 376 11.70 -2.53 -36.37
CA ILE A 376 13.11 -2.29 -36.65
C ILE A 376 13.92 -2.27 -35.35
N ASN A 377 15.21 -2.59 -35.45
CA ASN A 377 16.14 -2.64 -34.33
C ASN A 377 17.44 -1.86 -34.65
N GLY A 378 18.38 -1.81 -33.68
CA GLY A 378 19.65 -1.09 -33.82
C GLY A 378 20.51 -1.61 -34.97
N GLY A 379 20.48 -2.90 -35.29
CA GLY A 379 21.19 -3.50 -36.43
C GLY A 379 20.67 -2.98 -37.77
N ASP A 380 19.35 -2.81 -37.88
CA ASP A 380 18.73 -2.25 -39.08
C ASP A 380 19.20 -0.81 -39.34
N ILE A 381 19.25 0.01 -38.28
CA ILE A 381 19.69 1.41 -38.33
C ILE A 381 21.18 1.48 -38.72
N HIS A 382 21.99 0.55 -38.18
CA HIS A 382 23.41 0.45 -38.53
C HIS A 382 23.61 0.10 -40.00
N GLN A 383 22.86 -0.88 -40.54
CA GLN A 383 22.91 -1.27 -41.97
C GLN A 383 22.47 -0.12 -42.89
N LEU A 384 21.66 0.82 -42.40
CA LEU A 384 21.30 2.03 -43.15
C LEU A 384 22.38 3.12 -43.10
N GLY A 385 23.57 2.82 -42.56
CA GLY A 385 24.73 3.71 -42.54
C GLY A 385 24.77 4.71 -41.39
N CYS A 386 23.95 4.49 -40.35
CA CYS A 386 23.99 5.34 -39.16
C CYS A 386 24.74 4.61 -38.04
N GLY A 387 25.78 5.24 -37.47
CA GLY A 387 26.55 4.71 -36.35
C GLY A 387 25.78 4.85 -35.02
N PRO A 388 26.13 4.03 -34.00
CA PRO A 388 25.51 4.12 -32.69
C PRO A 388 25.65 5.52 -32.05
N GLY A 389 24.53 6.06 -31.51
CA GLY A 389 24.56 7.38 -30.91
C GLY A 389 23.17 7.95 -30.65
N PRO A 390 23.07 9.23 -30.17
CA PRO A 390 21.80 9.88 -29.84
C PRO A 390 20.79 9.89 -31.00
N LEU A 391 21.27 9.80 -32.26
CA LEU A 391 20.41 9.77 -33.45
C LEU A 391 19.54 8.52 -33.49
N TYR A 392 20.00 7.36 -32.95
CA TYR A 392 19.22 6.13 -32.89
C TYR A 392 17.90 6.37 -32.12
N GLN A 393 18.01 7.01 -30.96
CA GLN A 393 16.84 7.26 -30.11
C GLN A 393 15.84 8.20 -30.78
N ARG A 394 16.34 9.19 -31.52
CA ARG A 394 15.49 10.13 -32.30
C ARG A 394 14.78 9.41 -33.46
N ILE A 395 15.47 8.50 -34.15
CA ILE A 395 14.88 7.70 -35.24
C ILE A 395 13.80 6.77 -34.67
N PHE A 396 14.10 6.01 -33.61
CA PHE A 396 13.13 5.11 -32.99
C PHE A 396 11.90 5.85 -32.46
N SER A 397 12.09 7.02 -31.86
CA SER A 397 10.96 7.86 -31.40
C SER A 397 10.09 8.33 -32.58
N ALA A 398 10.69 8.77 -33.67
CA ALA A 398 9.95 9.19 -34.86
C ALA A 398 9.23 8.03 -35.56
N VAL A 399 9.84 6.85 -35.62
CA VAL A 399 9.23 5.64 -36.18
C VAL A 399 8.06 5.19 -35.28
N LEU A 400 8.22 5.23 -33.96
CA LEU A 400 7.15 4.93 -33.02
C LEU A 400 5.98 5.93 -33.17
N GLU A 401 6.27 7.22 -33.30
CA GLU A 401 5.28 8.25 -33.52
C GLU A 401 4.46 7.99 -34.79
N ALA A 402 5.12 7.75 -35.91
CA ALA A 402 4.48 7.43 -37.19
C ALA A 402 3.65 6.14 -37.11
N ARG A 403 4.13 5.14 -36.37
CA ARG A 403 3.40 3.88 -36.16
C ARG A 403 2.16 4.07 -35.30
N LEU A 404 2.27 4.82 -34.21
CA LEU A 404 1.14 5.17 -33.36
C LEU A 404 0.05 5.90 -34.15
N ASN A 405 0.44 6.81 -35.05
CA ASN A 405 -0.46 7.58 -35.90
C ASN A 405 -0.99 6.79 -37.12
N GLY A 406 -0.53 5.54 -37.32
CA GLY A 406 -0.94 4.70 -38.46
C GLY A 406 -0.30 5.05 -39.79
N GLU A 407 0.72 5.92 -39.77
CA GLU A 407 1.46 6.37 -40.96
C GLU A 407 2.41 5.28 -41.53
N VAL A 408 2.84 4.36 -40.65
CA VAL A 408 3.63 3.17 -41.00
C VAL A 408 3.01 1.92 -40.39
N GLN A 409 2.90 0.83 -41.18
CA GLN A 409 2.20 -0.39 -40.73
C GLN A 409 3.07 -1.64 -40.80
N SER A 410 4.07 -1.65 -41.71
CA SER A 410 4.98 -2.78 -41.94
C SER A 410 6.41 -2.44 -41.51
N ARG A 411 7.24 -3.50 -41.37
CA ARG A 411 8.70 -3.31 -41.15
C ARG A 411 9.36 -2.58 -42.33
N GLN A 412 8.85 -2.77 -43.55
CA GLN A 412 9.36 -2.09 -44.72
C GLN A 412 9.10 -0.60 -44.68
N ASP A 413 7.89 -0.17 -44.24
CA ASP A 413 7.55 1.24 -44.05
C ASP A 413 8.43 1.87 -42.96
N GLU A 414 8.65 1.17 -41.85
CA GLU A 414 9.53 1.62 -40.77
C GLU A 414 10.97 1.81 -41.27
N LEU A 415 11.51 0.88 -42.08
CA LEU A 415 12.85 0.99 -42.69
C LEU A 415 12.92 2.15 -43.67
N ALA A 416 11.90 2.34 -44.51
CA ALA A 416 11.83 3.45 -45.44
C ALA A 416 11.82 4.80 -44.73
N LEU A 417 11.01 4.93 -43.67
CA LEU A 417 11.00 6.13 -42.85
C LEU A 417 12.35 6.37 -42.17
N ALA A 418 12.94 5.35 -41.56
CA ALA A 418 14.25 5.44 -40.93
C ALA A 418 15.34 5.91 -41.91
N ARG A 419 15.36 5.37 -43.11
CA ARG A 419 16.28 5.79 -44.17
C ARG A 419 16.11 7.26 -44.56
N ASN A 420 14.88 7.72 -44.70
CA ASN A 420 14.58 9.13 -44.98
C ASN A 420 15.02 10.06 -43.85
N LEU A 421 14.79 9.66 -42.59
CA LEU A 421 15.22 10.42 -41.40
C LEU A 421 16.75 10.53 -41.34
N ILE A 422 17.49 9.42 -41.59
CA ILE A 422 18.96 9.41 -41.62
C ILE A 422 19.48 10.40 -42.66
N ARG A 423 18.91 10.37 -43.87
CA ARG A 423 19.31 11.33 -44.94
C ARG A 423 19.06 12.78 -44.53
N ARG A 424 17.91 13.08 -43.97
CA ARG A 424 17.56 14.45 -43.53
C ARG A 424 18.47 14.95 -42.41
N TYR A 425 18.78 14.11 -41.42
CA TYR A 425 19.70 14.49 -40.35
C TYR A 425 21.14 14.65 -40.81
N ALA A 426 21.59 13.80 -41.75
CA ALA A 426 22.92 13.93 -42.36
C ALA A 426 23.06 15.22 -43.23
N ALA A 427 22.00 15.63 -43.92
CA ALA A 427 21.97 16.89 -44.65
C ALA A 427 22.05 18.10 -43.71
N ALA A 428 21.21 18.11 -42.65
CA ALA A 428 21.19 19.18 -41.64
C ALA A 428 22.56 19.34 -40.93
N ASP A 429 23.24 18.22 -40.64
CA ASP A 429 24.56 18.24 -39.96
C ASP A 429 25.66 18.81 -40.89
N ARG A 430 25.53 18.64 -42.20
CA ARG A 430 26.44 19.23 -43.22
C ARG A 430 26.21 20.74 -43.35
N GLU A 431 24.96 21.21 -43.34
CA GLU A 431 24.64 22.64 -43.43
C GLU A 431 25.16 23.40 -42.19
N VAL A 432 25.02 22.84 -41.00
CA VAL A 432 25.54 23.45 -39.76
C VAL A 432 27.06 23.51 -39.74
N LYS A 433 27.73 22.44 -40.21
CA LYS A 433 29.22 22.42 -40.33
C LYS A 433 29.75 23.30 -41.45
N GLY A 434 28.97 23.49 -42.53
CA GLY A 434 29.31 24.40 -43.62
C GLY A 434 29.18 25.87 -43.22
N ALA A 435 28.14 26.26 -42.47
CA ALA A 435 27.96 27.61 -41.98
C ALA A 435 29.04 28.03 -40.97
N GLY A 436 29.48 27.12 -40.09
CA GLY A 436 30.54 27.41 -39.10
C GLY A 436 31.95 27.53 -39.72
N ARG A 437 32.22 27.01 -40.94
CA ARG A 437 33.47 27.21 -41.65
C ARG A 437 33.56 28.61 -42.31
N ASN A 438 32.42 29.12 -42.79
CA ASN A 438 32.39 30.45 -43.44
C ASN A 438 32.49 31.61 -42.42
N GLU A 439 32.22 31.36 -41.13
CA GLU A 439 32.43 32.39 -40.06
C GLU A 439 33.85 32.39 -39.51
N GLN A 440 34.65 31.37 -39.70
CA GLN A 440 36.07 31.34 -39.29
C GLN A 440 37.03 31.80 -40.41
N GLU A 441 36.56 32.00 -41.64
CA GLU A 441 37.33 32.54 -42.76
C GLU A 441 37.03 34.03 -43.07
N ARG A 442 36.25 34.68 -42.23
CA ARG A 442 36.05 36.14 -42.23
C ARG A 442 36.65 36.76 -40.97
#